data_16450e1e5f8df16117d1c83176bc5464
#
_entry.id   16450e1e5f8df16117d1c83176bc5464
#
_cell.length_a   1.000
_cell.length_b   1.000
_cell.length_c   1.000
_cell.angle_alpha   90.00
_cell.angle_beta   90.00
_cell.angle_gamma   90.00
#
_symmetry.space_group_name_H-M   'P 1'
#
loop_
_entity.id
_entity.type
_entity.pdbx_description
1 polymer ?
#
loop_
_entity_poly.entity_id
_entity_poly.type
_entity_poly.pdbx_seq_one_letter_code
_entity_poly.pdbx_strand_id
1 'polypeptide(L)'
;IDALTDYLKTLDVEHLQQSQLIVLHQMGSHGPAYYKRYPAEFKKFTPTCETNNIQNCDHQALINTYDNTILYTDHILASTIGLLKQQPVASSMLYLSDHGESTGESGLYLHGTPYMVAPKQQTHIPMLFWFSQQWSDQSKIYQCLSQYKDSAWSQDNLFPTVLGLLNVQTQVYDQKLDMLSSCKGQI
;
A
#
# COMPACT_ATOMS: atom_id res chain seq x y z
N ILE A 1 -5.77 9.18 -8.53
CA ILE A 1 -6.80 9.76 -7.66
C ILE A 1 -8.04 10.15 -8.48
N ASP A 2 -7.89 10.82 -9.60
CA ASP A 2 -9.03 11.29 -10.43
C ASP A 2 -9.94 10.12 -10.85
N ALA A 3 -9.37 9.03 -11.34
CA ALA A 3 -10.13 7.83 -11.72
C ALA A 3 -10.95 7.24 -10.55
N LEU A 4 -10.39 7.23 -9.33
CA LEU A 4 -11.13 6.80 -8.13
C LEU A 4 -12.24 7.80 -7.80
N THR A 5 -11.95 9.09 -7.85
CA THR A 5 -12.93 10.15 -7.58
C THR A 5 -14.10 10.05 -8.56
N ASP A 6 -13.83 9.86 -9.85
CA ASP A 6 -14.87 9.74 -10.86
C ASP A 6 -15.68 8.45 -10.69
N TYR A 7 -15.03 7.33 -10.37
CA TYR A 7 -15.73 6.09 -10.05
C TYR A 7 -16.67 6.26 -8.85
N LEU A 8 -16.18 6.84 -7.74
CA LEU A 8 -16.99 7.03 -6.53
C LEU A 8 -18.22 7.92 -6.77
N LYS A 9 -18.15 8.88 -7.70
CA LYS A 9 -19.31 9.71 -8.11
C LYS A 9 -20.37 8.92 -8.87
N THR A 10 -20.01 7.78 -9.46
CA THR A 10 -20.98 6.93 -10.20
C THR A 10 -21.76 5.98 -9.28
N LEU A 11 -21.33 5.83 -8.03
CA LEU A 11 -22.00 4.94 -7.08
C LEU A 11 -23.27 5.59 -6.57
N ASP A 12 -24.40 4.95 -6.84
CA ASP A 12 -25.70 5.30 -6.27
C ASP A 12 -25.97 4.55 -4.94
N VAL A 13 -27.13 4.82 -4.34
CA VAL A 13 -27.51 4.21 -3.05
C VAL A 13 -27.63 2.70 -3.15
N GLU A 14 -28.03 2.16 -4.30
CA GLU A 14 -28.17 0.71 -4.52
C GLU A 14 -26.79 0.04 -4.56
N HIS A 15 -25.83 0.61 -5.28
CA HIS A 15 -24.44 0.14 -5.31
C HIS A 15 -23.80 0.19 -3.92
N LEU A 16 -24.08 1.24 -3.13
CA LEU A 16 -23.53 1.38 -1.77
C LEU A 16 -24.10 0.38 -0.76
N GLN A 17 -25.17 -0.36 -1.09
CA GLN A 17 -25.68 -1.45 -0.27
C GLN A 17 -24.95 -2.78 -0.50
N GLN A 18 -24.11 -2.85 -1.52
CA GLN A 18 -23.29 -4.03 -1.84
C GLN A 18 -21.82 -3.78 -1.48
N SER A 19 -21.13 -4.83 -1.01
CA SER A 19 -19.69 -4.76 -0.77
C SER A 19 -18.96 -4.54 -2.09
N GLN A 20 -18.10 -3.51 -2.13
CA GLN A 20 -17.27 -3.16 -3.29
C GLN A 20 -15.81 -3.43 -2.99
N LEU A 21 -15.12 -4.11 -3.89
CA LEU A 21 -13.66 -4.20 -3.89
C LEU A 21 -13.11 -3.37 -5.04
N ILE A 22 -12.35 -2.32 -4.71
CA ILE A 22 -11.69 -1.45 -5.68
C ILE A 22 -10.19 -1.70 -5.57
N VAL A 23 -9.56 -2.14 -6.65
CA VAL A 23 -8.12 -2.35 -6.72
C VAL A 23 -7.46 -1.19 -7.47
N LEU A 24 -6.61 -0.45 -6.79
CA LEU A 24 -5.82 0.64 -7.36
C LEU A 24 -4.38 0.16 -7.55
N HIS A 25 -4.04 -0.27 -8.76
CA HIS A 25 -2.68 -0.69 -9.10
C HIS A 25 -1.88 0.53 -9.55
N GLN A 26 -0.92 0.94 -8.73
CA GLN A 26 -0.06 2.10 -8.98
C GLN A 26 1.31 1.68 -9.50
N MET A 27 1.93 2.53 -10.32
CA MET A 27 3.32 2.36 -10.71
C MET A 27 4.27 2.62 -9.51
N GLY A 28 3.81 3.37 -8.52
CA GLY A 28 4.54 3.63 -7.27
C GLY A 28 5.97 4.10 -7.48
N SER A 29 6.88 3.54 -6.68
CA SER A 29 8.31 3.83 -6.70
C SER A 29 9.13 2.92 -7.63
N HIS A 30 8.51 2.34 -8.66
CA HIS A 30 9.17 1.40 -9.57
C HIS A 30 10.30 2.05 -10.39
N GLY A 31 11.52 1.47 -10.25
CA GLY A 31 12.73 1.92 -10.97
C GLY A 31 12.79 1.46 -12.43
N PRO A 32 13.88 1.79 -13.15
CA PRO A 32 14.96 2.71 -12.73
C PRO A 32 14.63 4.19 -12.87
N ALA A 33 13.51 4.56 -13.49
CA ALA A 33 13.15 5.93 -13.82
C ALA A 33 12.42 6.63 -12.65
N TYR A 34 12.96 6.57 -11.43
CA TYR A 34 12.34 7.15 -10.23
C TYR A 34 11.98 8.63 -10.40
N TYR A 35 12.82 9.41 -11.07
CA TYR A 35 12.59 10.83 -11.33
C TYR A 35 11.32 11.14 -12.15
N LYS A 36 10.71 10.13 -12.77
CA LYS A 36 9.43 10.22 -13.50
C LYS A 36 8.21 9.77 -12.68
N ARG A 37 8.42 9.36 -11.42
CA ARG A 37 7.36 8.76 -10.58
C ARG A 37 6.64 9.77 -9.70
N TYR A 38 7.04 11.04 -9.73
CA TYR A 38 6.42 12.12 -8.97
C TYR A 38 6.39 13.42 -9.81
N PRO A 39 5.36 14.25 -9.63
CA PRO A 39 5.31 15.56 -10.25
C PRO A 39 6.27 16.55 -9.57
N ALA A 40 6.56 17.67 -10.24
CA ALA A 40 7.60 18.63 -9.84
C ALA A 40 7.43 19.19 -8.42
N GLU A 41 6.19 19.36 -7.97
CA GLU A 41 5.86 19.85 -6.62
C GLU A 41 6.27 18.89 -5.51
N PHE A 42 6.49 17.60 -5.82
CA PHE A 42 6.99 16.58 -4.90
C PHE A 42 8.50 16.38 -4.97
N LYS A 43 9.24 17.15 -5.77
CA LYS A 43 10.69 17.17 -5.80
C LYS A 43 11.23 17.99 -4.61
N LYS A 44 11.13 17.43 -3.40
CA LYS A 44 11.55 18.12 -2.14
C LYS A 44 12.96 17.78 -1.73
N PHE A 45 13.38 16.56 -1.92
CA PHE A 45 14.74 16.09 -1.62
C PHE A 45 15.62 16.30 -2.86
N THR A 46 16.73 17.05 -2.71
CA THR A 46 17.66 17.42 -3.79
C THR A 46 19.10 17.35 -3.31
N PRO A 47 20.08 17.11 -4.21
CA PRO A 47 19.98 16.92 -5.66
C PRO A 47 19.28 15.60 -6.03
N THR A 48 18.85 15.43 -7.29
CA THR A 48 18.17 14.25 -7.79
C THR A 48 18.93 13.57 -8.92
N CYS A 49 18.76 12.25 -9.04
CA CYS A 49 19.25 11.41 -10.13
C CYS A 49 18.22 11.39 -11.26
N GLU A 50 18.46 12.09 -12.36
CA GLU A 50 17.53 12.25 -13.47
C GLU A 50 17.89 11.38 -14.69
N THR A 51 18.32 10.15 -14.45
CA THR A 51 18.68 9.18 -15.48
C THR A 51 18.24 7.77 -15.11
N ASN A 52 18.08 6.91 -16.13
CA ASN A 52 17.83 5.47 -15.91
C ASN A 52 19.10 4.69 -15.55
N ASN A 53 20.30 5.29 -15.76
CA ASN A 53 21.57 4.68 -15.37
C ASN A 53 21.88 5.01 -13.92
N ILE A 54 21.04 4.54 -13.02
CA ILE A 54 21.02 4.94 -11.59
C ILE A 54 22.33 4.61 -10.86
N GLN A 55 23.04 3.56 -11.28
CA GLN A 55 24.35 3.19 -10.73
C GLN A 55 25.46 4.22 -10.99
N ASN A 56 25.25 5.15 -11.93
CA ASN A 56 26.20 6.22 -12.24
C ASN A 56 25.87 7.54 -11.52
N CYS A 57 24.75 7.58 -10.82
CA CYS A 57 24.40 8.75 -10.02
C CYS A 57 25.20 8.81 -8.70
N ASP A 58 25.34 10.00 -8.17
CA ASP A 58 25.66 10.15 -6.75
C ASP A 58 24.64 9.40 -5.90
N HIS A 59 25.12 8.66 -4.90
CA HIS A 59 24.27 7.80 -4.08
C HIS A 59 23.19 8.59 -3.33
N GLN A 60 23.54 9.78 -2.79
CA GLN A 60 22.57 10.62 -2.10
C GLN A 60 21.52 11.18 -3.08
N ALA A 61 21.93 11.52 -4.30
CA ALA A 61 20.99 11.98 -5.33
C ALA A 61 20.01 10.87 -5.73
N LEU A 62 20.44 9.60 -5.76
CA LEU A 62 19.57 8.47 -6.02
C LEU A 62 18.57 8.28 -4.87
N ILE A 63 19.04 8.29 -3.61
CA ILE A 63 18.16 8.19 -2.44
C ILE A 63 17.14 9.33 -2.43
N ASN A 64 17.57 10.58 -2.61
CA ASN A 64 16.68 11.74 -2.66
C ASN A 64 15.58 11.57 -3.72
N THR A 65 15.96 11.00 -4.89
CA THR A 65 14.99 10.76 -5.96
C THR A 65 13.97 9.69 -5.57
N TYR A 66 14.43 8.62 -4.93
CA TYR A 66 13.56 7.56 -4.41
C TYR A 66 12.63 8.10 -3.30
N ASP A 67 13.16 8.87 -2.35
CA ASP A 67 12.38 9.48 -1.25
C ASP A 67 11.28 10.42 -1.76
N ASN A 68 11.53 11.14 -2.86
CA ASN A 68 10.49 11.94 -3.51
C ASN A 68 9.34 11.07 -4.04
N THR A 69 9.61 9.84 -4.51
CA THR A 69 8.55 8.89 -4.91
C THR A 69 7.73 8.41 -3.72
N ILE A 70 8.38 8.18 -2.58
CA ILE A 70 7.70 7.79 -1.33
C ILE A 70 6.83 8.93 -0.82
N LEU A 71 7.33 10.17 -0.85
CA LEU A 71 6.55 11.35 -0.49
C LEU A 71 5.29 11.50 -1.36
N TYR A 72 5.40 11.21 -2.66
CA TYR A 72 4.25 11.24 -3.55
C TYR A 72 3.29 10.07 -3.30
N THR A 73 3.79 8.88 -2.99
CA THR A 73 2.95 7.73 -2.59
C THR A 73 2.16 8.05 -1.33
N ASP A 74 2.79 8.65 -0.31
CA ASP A 74 2.11 9.10 0.91
C ASP A 74 0.96 10.08 0.60
N HIS A 75 1.20 11.05 -0.28
CA HIS A 75 0.16 11.97 -0.75
C HIS A 75 -1.02 11.24 -1.43
N ILE A 76 -0.75 10.25 -2.26
CA ILE A 76 -1.78 9.45 -2.92
C ILE A 76 -2.63 8.68 -1.88
N LEU A 77 -1.97 8.05 -0.90
CA LEU A 77 -2.66 7.31 0.17
C LEU A 77 -3.51 8.24 1.03
N ALA A 78 -2.95 9.38 1.45
CA ALA A 78 -3.67 10.39 2.22
C ALA A 78 -4.90 10.94 1.47
N SER A 79 -4.75 11.19 0.17
CA SER A 79 -5.85 11.64 -0.70
C SER A 79 -6.92 10.57 -0.85
N THR A 80 -6.54 9.31 -1.02
CA THR A 80 -7.47 8.16 -1.07
C THR A 80 -8.27 8.05 0.23
N ILE A 81 -7.60 8.13 1.38
CA ILE A 81 -8.25 8.16 2.69
C ILE A 81 -9.21 9.35 2.79
N GLY A 82 -8.81 10.53 2.28
CA GLY A 82 -9.64 11.72 2.25
C GLY A 82 -10.94 11.52 1.47
N LEU A 83 -10.89 10.84 0.34
CA LEU A 83 -12.07 10.47 -0.46
C LEU A 83 -12.95 9.45 0.26
N LEU A 84 -12.35 8.42 0.86
CA LEU A 84 -13.08 7.38 1.57
C LEU A 84 -13.77 7.91 2.83
N LYS A 85 -13.18 8.89 3.54
CA LYS A 85 -13.81 9.56 4.68
C LYS A 85 -15.11 10.28 4.33
N GLN A 86 -15.29 10.67 3.08
CA GLN A 86 -16.49 11.36 2.62
C GLN A 86 -17.63 10.41 2.25
N GLN A 87 -17.37 9.10 2.20
CA GLN A 87 -18.39 8.12 1.86
C GLN A 87 -19.35 7.90 3.05
N PRO A 88 -20.66 7.76 2.79
CA PRO A 88 -21.66 7.56 3.85
C PRO A 88 -21.66 6.12 4.41
N VAL A 89 -20.85 5.23 3.88
CA VAL A 89 -20.79 3.81 4.23
C VAL A 89 -19.45 3.44 4.87
N ALA A 90 -19.43 2.33 5.61
CA ALA A 90 -18.20 1.78 6.16
C ALA A 90 -17.19 1.47 5.03
N SER A 91 -16.04 2.11 5.10
CA SER A 91 -14.98 2.00 4.10
C SER A 91 -13.67 1.62 4.75
N SER A 92 -12.85 0.86 4.06
CA SER A 92 -11.50 0.52 4.50
C SER A 92 -10.51 0.63 3.33
N MET A 93 -9.25 0.84 3.67
CA MET A 93 -8.14 0.79 2.71
C MET A 93 -7.08 -0.15 3.25
N LEU A 94 -6.67 -1.09 2.42
CA LEU A 94 -5.45 -1.88 2.61
C LEU A 94 -4.45 -1.44 1.55
N TYR A 95 -3.32 -0.92 1.99
CA TYR A 95 -2.17 -0.64 1.13
C TYR A 95 -1.08 -1.68 1.38
N LEU A 96 -0.49 -2.14 0.31
CA LEU A 96 0.64 -3.07 0.30
C LEU A 96 1.52 -2.73 -0.89
N SER A 97 2.84 -2.67 -0.68
CA SER A 97 3.79 -2.71 -1.81
C SER A 97 3.96 -4.16 -2.26
N ASP A 98 4.07 -4.40 -3.57
CA ASP A 98 4.33 -5.74 -4.13
C ASP A 98 5.77 -6.21 -3.87
N HIS A 99 6.74 -5.28 -3.88
CA HIS A 99 8.14 -5.50 -3.50
C HIS A 99 8.77 -4.19 -3.04
N GLY A 100 9.96 -4.27 -2.51
CA GLY A 100 10.81 -3.12 -2.26
C GLY A 100 11.85 -2.91 -3.36
N GLU A 101 12.71 -1.92 -3.20
CA GLU A 101 13.74 -1.54 -4.16
C GLU A 101 15.09 -1.34 -3.46
N SER A 102 16.15 -1.86 -4.04
CA SER A 102 17.54 -1.56 -3.64
C SER A 102 18.03 -0.32 -4.36
N THR A 103 18.71 0.55 -3.62
CA THR A 103 19.28 1.81 -4.12
C THR A 103 20.81 1.84 -4.10
N GLY A 104 21.44 0.66 -4.01
CA GLY A 104 22.90 0.51 -4.02
C GLY A 104 23.44 -0.31 -2.86
N GLU A 105 22.59 -0.85 -1.99
CA GLU A 105 22.98 -1.69 -0.87
C GLU A 105 23.70 -2.94 -1.38
N SER A 106 24.93 -3.16 -0.86
CA SER A 106 25.82 -4.24 -1.32
C SER A 106 26.07 -4.25 -2.83
N GLY A 107 25.98 -3.09 -3.51
CA GLY A 107 26.11 -2.96 -4.96
C GLY A 107 24.89 -3.42 -5.75
N LEU A 108 23.77 -3.73 -5.08
CA LEU A 108 22.52 -4.13 -5.70
C LEU A 108 21.62 -2.90 -5.95
N TYR A 109 20.92 -2.95 -7.06
CA TYR A 109 19.97 -1.92 -7.48
C TYR A 109 18.67 -2.56 -7.93
N LEU A 110 17.55 -1.83 -7.80
CA LEU A 110 16.24 -2.29 -8.22
C LEU A 110 15.76 -3.50 -7.39
N HIS A 111 15.00 -4.38 -8.01
CA HIS A 111 14.43 -5.60 -7.43
C HIS A 111 14.75 -6.82 -8.30
N GLY A 112 14.20 -7.99 -7.91
CA GLY A 112 14.37 -9.23 -8.69
C GLY A 112 15.56 -10.09 -8.28
N THR A 113 16.27 -9.73 -7.20
CA THR A 113 17.27 -10.61 -6.58
C THR A 113 16.57 -11.87 -6.06
N PRO A 114 17.11 -13.08 -6.27
CA PRO A 114 16.52 -14.30 -5.70
C PRO A 114 16.29 -14.18 -4.20
N TYR A 115 15.12 -14.57 -3.73
CA TYR A 115 14.64 -14.33 -2.35
C TYR A 115 15.65 -14.76 -1.28
N MET A 116 16.37 -15.88 -1.50
CA MET A 116 17.37 -16.41 -0.54
C MET A 116 18.54 -15.46 -0.28
N VAL A 117 18.84 -14.55 -1.21
CA VAL A 117 19.98 -13.62 -1.13
C VAL A 117 19.54 -12.16 -1.29
N ALA A 118 18.24 -11.93 -1.44
CA ALA A 118 17.69 -10.60 -1.59
C ALA A 118 17.88 -9.79 -0.28
N PRO A 119 18.32 -8.53 -0.38
CA PRO A 119 18.43 -7.67 0.78
C PRO A 119 17.03 -7.28 1.31
N LYS A 120 16.97 -6.89 2.58
CA LYS A 120 15.71 -6.49 3.23
C LYS A 120 15.00 -5.36 2.49
N GLN A 121 15.73 -4.49 1.84
CA GLN A 121 15.20 -3.39 1.03
C GLN A 121 14.27 -3.88 -0.10
N GLN A 122 14.47 -5.10 -0.59
CA GLN A 122 13.61 -5.69 -1.63
C GLN A 122 12.47 -6.55 -1.05
N THR A 123 12.61 -7.07 0.17
CA THR A 123 11.70 -8.09 0.71
C THR A 123 10.86 -7.61 1.90
N HIS A 124 11.31 -6.58 2.62
CA HIS A 124 10.58 -6.02 3.76
C HIS A 124 9.78 -4.81 3.30
N ILE A 125 8.50 -5.03 3.03
CA ILE A 125 7.58 -4.06 2.42
C ILE A 125 6.62 -3.46 3.44
N PRO A 126 6.18 -2.21 3.26
CA PRO A 126 5.16 -1.61 4.11
C PRO A 126 3.77 -2.18 3.82
N MET A 127 2.98 -2.32 4.89
CA MET A 127 1.56 -2.63 4.83
C MET A 127 0.81 -1.66 5.74
N LEU A 128 -0.32 -1.14 5.28
CA LEU A 128 -1.13 -0.19 6.03
C LEU A 128 -2.61 -0.54 5.94
N PHE A 129 -3.27 -0.57 7.10
CA PHE A 129 -4.72 -0.64 7.20
C PHE A 129 -5.29 0.69 7.65
N TRP A 130 -6.37 1.10 7.00
CA TRP A 130 -7.19 2.21 7.44
C TRP A 130 -8.68 1.82 7.39
N PHE A 131 -9.43 2.24 8.41
CA PHE A 131 -10.87 2.01 8.54
C PHE A 131 -11.57 3.34 8.79
N SER A 132 -12.72 3.57 8.16
CA SER A 132 -13.53 4.75 8.39
C SER A 132 -14.27 4.68 9.73
N GLN A 133 -14.81 5.81 10.18
CA GLN A 133 -15.58 5.88 11.45
C GLN A 133 -16.90 5.13 11.40
N GLN A 134 -17.40 4.81 10.20
CA GLN A 134 -18.63 4.04 10.01
C GLN A 134 -18.48 2.56 10.35
N TRP A 135 -17.25 2.05 10.49
CA TRP A 135 -17.04 0.72 11.05
C TRP A 135 -17.42 0.70 12.52
N SER A 136 -18.24 -0.27 12.91
CA SER A 136 -18.56 -0.49 14.33
C SER A 136 -17.27 -0.78 15.10
N ASP A 137 -17.06 -0.07 16.22
CA ASP A 137 -15.88 -0.30 17.06
C ASP A 137 -14.50 -0.11 16.40
N GLN A 138 -14.35 0.89 15.52
CA GLN A 138 -13.07 1.22 14.86
C GLN A 138 -11.88 1.25 15.85
N SER A 139 -12.08 1.77 17.05
CA SER A 139 -11.04 1.83 18.09
C SER A 139 -10.57 0.44 18.53
N LYS A 140 -11.47 -0.52 18.63
CA LYS A 140 -11.15 -1.91 18.98
C LYS A 140 -10.43 -2.63 17.86
N ILE A 141 -10.79 -2.34 16.59
CA ILE A 141 -10.07 -2.87 15.42
C ILE A 141 -8.61 -2.44 15.49
N TYR A 142 -8.32 -1.15 15.68
CA TYR A 142 -6.95 -0.66 15.78
C TYR A 142 -6.22 -1.20 17.01
N GLN A 143 -6.89 -1.33 18.15
CA GLN A 143 -6.33 -1.93 19.35
C GLN A 143 -5.96 -3.40 19.12
N CYS A 144 -6.80 -4.16 18.43
CA CYS A 144 -6.52 -5.55 18.06
C CYS A 144 -5.34 -5.62 17.08
N LEU A 145 -5.37 -4.88 15.98
CA LEU A 145 -4.32 -4.90 14.96
C LEU A 145 -2.96 -4.47 15.53
N SER A 146 -2.92 -3.54 16.47
CA SER A 146 -1.67 -3.10 17.09
C SER A 146 -0.91 -4.22 17.82
N GLN A 147 -1.60 -5.28 18.25
CA GLN A 147 -0.99 -6.46 18.88
C GLN A 147 -0.22 -7.33 17.88
N TYR A 148 -0.53 -7.18 16.58
CA TYR A 148 0.04 -7.98 15.49
C TYR A 148 0.96 -7.17 14.57
N LYS A 149 1.25 -5.89 14.89
CA LYS A 149 2.05 -5.00 14.04
C LYS A 149 3.47 -5.52 13.75
N ASP A 150 4.03 -6.31 14.66
CA ASP A 150 5.37 -6.88 14.55
C ASP A 150 5.33 -8.38 14.15
N SER A 151 4.17 -8.90 13.74
CA SER A 151 4.03 -10.27 13.27
C SER A 151 4.68 -10.47 11.91
N ALA A 152 5.19 -11.67 11.66
CA ALA A 152 5.79 -12.03 10.38
C ALA A 152 4.70 -12.30 9.31
N TRP A 153 4.09 -11.24 8.80
CA TRP A 153 3.15 -11.33 7.70
C TRP A 153 3.89 -11.41 6.35
N SER A 154 3.24 -12.03 5.37
CA SER A 154 3.71 -12.09 3.99
C SER A 154 2.58 -11.77 3.00
N GLN A 155 2.89 -11.70 1.73
CA GLN A 155 1.88 -11.53 0.67
C GLN A 155 0.87 -12.68 0.61
N ASP A 156 1.21 -13.87 1.13
CA ASP A 156 0.28 -15.02 1.24
C ASP A 156 -0.93 -14.70 2.13
N ASN A 157 -0.77 -13.74 3.04
CA ASN A 157 -1.85 -13.29 3.92
C ASN A 157 -2.85 -12.35 3.22
N LEU A 158 -2.48 -11.74 2.07
CA LEU A 158 -3.31 -10.74 1.41
C LEU A 158 -4.66 -11.32 0.96
N PHE A 159 -4.65 -12.40 0.20
CA PHE A 159 -5.86 -12.99 -0.38
C PHE A 159 -6.86 -13.42 0.69
N PRO A 160 -6.49 -14.23 1.72
CA PRO A 160 -7.41 -14.58 2.80
C PRO A 160 -7.92 -13.36 3.57
N THR A 161 -7.10 -12.34 3.79
CA THR A 161 -7.51 -11.11 4.49
C THR A 161 -8.56 -10.33 3.70
N VAL A 162 -8.40 -10.22 2.39
CA VAL A 162 -9.40 -9.56 1.53
C VAL A 162 -10.72 -10.33 1.55
N LEU A 163 -10.68 -11.67 1.45
CA LEU A 163 -11.88 -12.49 1.58
C LEU A 163 -12.57 -12.30 2.94
N GLY A 164 -11.77 -12.22 4.00
CA GLY A 164 -12.25 -11.98 5.35
C GLY A 164 -12.91 -10.62 5.53
N LEU A 165 -12.31 -9.55 5.00
CA LEU A 165 -12.88 -8.20 5.02
C LEU A 165 -14.21 -8.11 4.28
N LEU A 166 -14.35 -8.81 3.17
CA LEU A 166 -15.56 -8.85 2.36
C LEU A 166 -16.60 -9.88 2.86
N ASN A 167 -16.27 -10.61 3.93
CA ASN A 167 -17.11 -11.70 4.46
C ASN A 167 -17.50 -12.75 3.40
N VAL A 168 -16.55 -13.06 2.48
CA VAL A 168 -16.78 -14.04 1.42
C VAL A 168 -16.63 -15.45 1.96
N GLN A 169 -17.70 -16.26 1.84
CA GLN A 169 -17.72 -17.65 2.23
C GLN A 169 -17.26 -18.53 1.06
N THR A 170 -16.09 -19.16 1.17
CA THR A 170 -15.52 -20.01 0.12
C THR A 170 -14.60 -21.07 0.71
N GLN A 171 -14.45 -22.20 -0.01
CA GLN A 171 -13.58 -23.31 0.39
C GLN A 171 -12.07 -22.95 0.33
N VAL A 172 -11.69 -21.90 -0.40
CA VAL A 172 -10.30 -21.45 -0.51
C VAL A 172 -9.91 -20.43 0.55
N TYR A 173 -10.84 -20.04 1.43
CA TYR A 173 -10.53 -19.15 2.54
C TYR A 173 -9.78 -19.90 3.63
N ASP A 174 -8.56 -19.45 3.93
CA ASP A 174 -7.77 -19.95 5.07
C ASP A 174 -7.76 -18.92 6.19
N GLN A 175 -8.52 -19.20 7.25
CA GLN A 175 -8.61 -18.33 8.42
C GLN A 175 -7.27 -18.09 9.11
N LYS A 176 -6.32 -19.03 9.04
CA LYS A 176 -5.00 -18.88 9.67
C LYS A 176 -4.13 -17.84 8.98
N LEU A 177 -4.36 -17.63 7.69
CA LEU A 177 -3.66 -16.65 6.89
C LEU A 177 -4.36 -15.28 6.86
N ASP A 178 -5.62 -15.19 7.31
CA ASP A 178 -6.34 -13.92 7.41
C ASP A 178 -5.82 -13.10 8.60
N MET A 179 -5.13 -12.01 8.33
CA MET A 179 -4.53 -11.11 9.33
C MET A 179 -5.56 -10.50 10.29
N LEU A 180 -6.81 -10.43 9.89
CA LEU A 180 -7.91 -9.86 10.68
C LEU A 180 -8.74 -10.92 11.39
N SER A 181 -8.48 -12.21 11.18
CA SER A 181 -9.31 -13.30 11.72
C SER A 181 -9.47 -13.25 13.24
N SER A 182 -8.41 -12.90 13.96
CA SER A 182 -8.41 -12.73 15.42
C SER A 182 -9.15 -11.47 15.90
N CYS A 183 -9.44 -10.54 14.99
CA CYS A 183 -10.13 -9.28 15.26
C CYS A 183 -11.60 -9.30 14.81
N LYS A 184 -12.09 -10.39 14.22
CA LYS A 184 -13.42 -10.48 13.59
C LYS A 184 -14.61 -10.26 14.53
N GLY A 185 -14.46 -10.42 15.82
CA GLY A 185 -15.50 -10.04 16.78
C GLY A 185 -15.60 -8.54 17.05
N GLN A 186 -14.75 -7.73 16.38
CA GLN A 186 -14.60 -6.29 16.58
C GLN A 186 -14.74 -5.51 15.25
N ILE A 187 -14.88 -6.24 14.12
CA ILE A 187 -15.07 -5.71 12.76
C ILE A 187 -16.53 -5.76 12.36
#